data_c8396a6cb479984f9e4f8f47bd8b1a07
#
_entry.id   c8396a6cb479984f9e4f8f47bd8b1a07
#
_cell.length_a   1.000
_cell.length_b   1.000
_cell.length_c   1.000
_cell.angle_alpha   90.00
_cell.angle_beta   90.00
_cell.angle_gamma   90.00
#
_symmetry.space_group_name_H-M   'P 1'
#
loop_
_entity.id
_entity.type
_entity.pdbx_description
1 polymer ?
#
loop_
_entity_poly.entity_id
_entity_poly.type
_entity_poly.pdbx_seq_one_letter_code
_entity_poly.pdbx_strand_id
1 'polypeptide(L)'
;MSTFSMEAKLLMPQGASSPDTYDSQDSELPRANFVVSRTTDGEVISRYGDIVWDFTVYNHKGQPSCLFFSYWDQGGISPERERLINEIKHIFFILIWLRDRQPLSIGTLQNYLSVIRIVAKFAELRNITLKAVISNNSYFLDFIRSQSSGWLVETLTSLLRLLIKNEHKKFAIKTVNLEIIRSLQKQNNQYRDSLNQTAPIPTRIYSEILSNLLNYLDEWQQVETELMELMHSCYNSKKATIKTNSYNWKTYNRLYNSIINNASSKLKNYVITKRGNITIKAIVSLVTDVQCVCKLVIHAFSGMRDEEAQSLPYHCIEEVISNGQKHFLICGLTTKLNHGIAKLTKWVTSKEGYKAILIAQRIASSIYAIHNDKPKGTSDEIFTYPLFISTTYFGFSGKVIEETTTKYRIGTLWSKRDIYKLLPRIEEEDLKELEQIDPHRAWRNEEDFQIGEYWHLKSHQLRRSLALY
;
A
#
# COMPACT_ATOMS: atom_id res chain seq x y z
N MET A 1 13.46 -32.87 28.23
CA MET A 1 12.28 -32.69 27.39
C MET A 1 12.48 -31.43 26.60
N SER A 2 12.59 -31.51 25.27
CA SER A 2 12.77 -30.32 24.45
C SER A 2 11.46 -29.52 24.46
N THR A 3 11.48 -28.35 25.04
CA THR A 3 10.40 -27.36 24.97
C THR A 3 10.26 -26.95 23.51
N PHE A 4 9.15 -27.34 22.88
CA PHE A 4 8.84 -26.86 21.54
C PHE A 4 8.27 -25.43 21.65
N SER A 5 9.14 -24.42 21.54
CA SER A 5 8.71 -23.03 21.42
C SER A 5 8.16 -22.79 20.02
N MET A 6 7.00 -22.15 19.93
CA MET A 6 6.35 -21.79 18.68
C MET A 6 6.65 -20.33 18.36
N GLU A 7 7.44 -20.12 17.31
CA GLU A 7 7.77 -18.78 16.81
C GLU A 7 6.63 -18.22 15.95
N ALA A 8 6.53 -16.88 15.92
CA ALA A 8 5.58 -16.19 15.07
C ALA A 8 5.87 -16.44 13.58
N LYS A 9 4.88 -16.93 12.83
CA LYS A 9 4.96 -17.23 11.39
C LYS A 9 4.50 -16.02 10.57
N LEU A 10 5.28 -14.95 10.65
CA LEU A 10 5.12 -13.72 9.89
C LEU A 10 6.24 -13.57 8.88
N LEU A 11 5.92 -13.00 7.71
CA LEU A 11 6.95 -12.53 6.79
C LEU A 11 7.57 -11.25 7.35
N MET A 12 8.81 -11.33 7.79
CA MET A 12 9.56 -10.22 8.41
C MET A 12 10.79 -9.87 7.58
N PRO A 13 11.22 -8.58 7.57
CA PRO A 13 12.50 -8.17 7.02
C PRO A 13 13.67 -8.85 7.74
N GLN A 14 14.79 -9.01 7.04
CA GLN A 14 16.01 -9.48 7.65
C GLN A 14 16.48 -8.49 8.74
N GLY A 15 16.84 -9.00 9.91
CA GLY A 15 17.26 -8.18 11.06
C GLY A 15 16.12 -7.60 11.91
N ALA A 16 14.86 -7.87 11.56
CA ALA A 16 13.74 -7.48 12.43
C ALA A 16 13.71 -8.33 13.71
N SER A 17 13.46 -7.69 14.86
CA SER A 17 13.29 -8.38 16.13
C SER A 17 11.97 -9.15 16.16
N SER A 18 12.03 -10.44 16.53
CA SER A 18 10.86 -11.32 16.55
C SER A 18 9.90 -11.00 17.70
N PRO A 19 8.58 -11.26 17.51
CA PRO A 19 7.62 -11.35 18.61
C PRO A 19 8.04 -12.39 19.65
N ASP A 20 7.32 -12.43 20.79
CA ASP A 20 7.50 -13.49 21.76
C ASP A 20 7.21 -14.86 21.17
N THR A 21 7.94 -15.87 21.64
CA THR A 21 7.66 -17.27 21.34
C THR A 21 6.60 -17.81 22.29
N TYR A 22 5.70 -18.65 21.78
CA TYR A 22 4.67 -19.30 22.60
C TYR A 22 5.12 -20.71 22.98
N ASP A 23 5.03 -21.06 24.27
CA ASP A 23 5.33 -22.40 24.72
C ASP A 23 4.17 -23.36 24.41
N SER A 24 4.43 -24.42 23.67
CA SER A 24 3.43 -25.42 23.32
C SER A 24 2.85 -26.18 24.53
N GLN A 25 3.53 -26.13 25.68
CA GLN A 25 3.06 -26.75 26.93
C GLN A 25 2.07 -25.85 27.69
N ASP A 26 2.04 -24.54 27.42
CA ASP A 26 1.08 -23.64 28.05
C ASP A 26 -0.37 -24.13 27.85
N SER A 27 -1.13 -24.17 28.94
CA SER A 27 -2.54 -24.60 28.91
C SER A 27 -3.53 -23.50 28.56
N GLU A 28 -3.06 -22.25 28.50
CA GLU A 28 -3.89 -21.05 28.31
C GLU A 28 -3.46 -20.27 27.08
N LEU A 29 -4.39 -19.47 26.52
CA LEU A 29 -4.07 -18.49 25.50
C LEU A 29 -3.08 -17.45 26.03
N PRO A 30 -2.34 -16.72 25.16
CA PRO A 30 -1.39 -15.73 25.61
C PRO A 30 -2.02 -14.68 26.54
N ARG A 31 -1.29 -14.32 27.58
CA ARG A 31 -1.68 -13.25 28.49
C ARG A 31 -1.62 -11.90 27.78
N ALA A 32 -2.32 -10.91 28.33
CA ALA A 32 -2.41 -9.56 27.73
C ALA A 32 -1.03 -8.90 27.51
N ASN A 33 -0.01 -9.24 28.29
CA ASN A 33 1.35 -8.70 28.17
C ASN A 33 2.26 -9.43 27.17
N PHE A 34 1.81 -10.51 26.54
CA PHE A 34 2.54 -11.24 25.50
C PHE A 34 2.86 -10.32 24.33
N VAL A 35 4.13 -10.24 23.92
CA VAL A 35 4.59 -9.27 22.91
C VAL A 35 4.33 -9.81 21.50
N VAL A 36 3.58 -9.04 20.72
CA VAL A 36 3.21 -9.39 19.33
C VAL A 36 4.03 -8.65 18.28
N SER A 37 4.68 -7.54 18.64
CA SER A 37 5.62 -6.85 17.76
C SER A 37 6.65 -6.03 18.52
N ARG A 38 7.86 -5.91 17.93
CA ARG A 38 9.01 -5.20 18.48
C ARG A 38 9.64 -4.28 17.44
N THR A 39 10.34 -3.24 17.90
CA THR A 39 11.23 -2.43 17.04
C THR A 39 12.42 -3.27 16.56
N THR A 40 13.21 -2.74 15.63
CA THR A 40 14.48 -3.36 15.21
C THR A 40 15.44 -3.51 16.37
N ASP A 41 15.40 -2.60 17.36
CA ASP A 41 16.24 -2.61 18.56
C ASP A 41 15.67 -3.49 19.69
N GLY A 42 14.54 -4.18 19.44
CA GLY A 42 13.93 -5.12 20.39
C GLY A 42 12.94 -4.51 21.36
N GLU A 43 12.67 -3.22 21.31
CA GLU A 43 11.66 -2.58 22.16
C GLU A 43 10.23 -3.01 21.78
N VAL A 44 9.35 -3.07 22.76
CA VAL A 44 7.98 -3.52 22.58
C VAL A 44 7.14 -2.45 21.89
N ILE A 45 6.51 -2.81 20.77
CA ILE A 45 5.54 -1.95 20.06
C ILE A 45 4.11 -2.32 20.45
N SER A 46 3.75 -3.60 20.36
CA SER A 46 2.39 -4.05 20.64
C SER A 46 2.37 -5.32 21.47
N ARG A 47 1.33 -5.43 22.30
CA ARG A 47 1.06 -6.60 23.14
C ARG A 47 -0.24 -7.27 22.72
N TYR A 48 -0.44 -8.54 23.10
CA TYR A 48 -1.65 -9.31 22.81
C TYR A 48 -2.92 -8.63 23.32
N GLY A 49 -2.84 -7.97 24.48
CA GLY A 49 -3.96 -7.22 25.08
C GLY A 49 -4.38 -5.98 24.29
N ASP A 50 -3.51 -5.41 23.46
CA ASP A 50 -3.77 -4.13 22.80
C ASP A 50 -4.90 -4.23 21.75
N ILE A 51 -5.69 -3.17 21.60
CA ILE A 51 -6.76 -3.08 20.59
C ILE A 51 -6.22 -2.96 19.16
N VAL A 52 -4.95 -2.61 19.03
CA VAL A 52 -4.23 -2.49 17.75
C VAL A 52 -2.93 -3.26 17.86
N TRP A 53 -2.67 -4.15 16.91
CA TRP A 53 -1.34 -4.73 16.73
C TRP A 53 -0.65 -4.03 15.57
N ASP A 54 0.43 -3.33 15.86
CA ASP A 54 1.22 -2.62 14.86
C ASP A 54 2.37 -3.52 14.37
N PHE A 55 2.27 -3.94 13.14
CA PHE A 55 3.26 -4.73 12.41
C PHE A 55 4.01 -3.90 11.35
N THR A 56 4.00 -2.59 11.43
CA THR A 56 4.66 -1.70 10.46
C THR A 56 6.13 -2.06 10.29
N VAL A 57 6.81 -2.45 11.38
CA VAL A 57 8.20 -2.91 11.39
C VAL A 57 8.44 -4.14 10.51
N TYR A 58 7.44 -5.00 10.40
CA TYR A 58 7.54 -6.24 9.63
C TYR A 58 7.10 -6.05 8.17
N ASN A 59 6.73 -4.84 7.78
CA ASN A 59 6.42 -4.52 6.40
C ASN A 59 7.67 -4.02 5.67
N HIS A 60 8.19 -4.83 4.74
CA HIS A 60 9.34 -4.48 3.88
C HIS A 60 9.21 -3.14 3.15
N LYS A 61 7.97 -2.62 3.01
CA LYS A 61 7.68 -1.38 2.29
C LYS A 61 7.65 -0.15 3.19
N GLY A 62 7.86 -0.30 4.51
CA GLY A 62 7.77 0.81 5.47
C GLY A 62 6.38 1.48 5.52
N GLN A 63 5.34 0.84 5.00
CA GLN A 63 3.97 1.34 5.06
C GLN A 63 3.29 0.93 6.36
N PRO A 64 2.44 1.78 6.96
CA PRO A 64 1.69 1.42 8.15
C PRO A 64 0.92 0.11 7.96
N SER A 65 1.13 -0.83 8.84
CA SER A 65 0.59 -2.20 8.74
C SER A 65 0.04 -2.65 10.08
N CYS A 66 -1.09 -2.05 10.47
CA CYS A 66 -1.74 -2.33 11.73
C CYS A 66 -2.94 -3.27 11.56
N LEU A 67 -3.19 -4.10 12.57
CA LEU A 67 -4.42 -4.86 12.74
C LEU A 67 -5.28 -4.15 13.79
N PHE A 68 -6.33 -3.47 13.34
CA PHE A 68 -7.30 -2.79 14.21
C PHE A 68 -8.45 -3.74 14.55
N PHE A 69 -8.54 -4.19 15.80
CA PHE A 69 -9.57 -5.15 16.23
C PHE A 69 -10.93 -4.53 16.49
N SER A 70 -11.03 -3.20 16.60
CA SER A 70 -12.35 -2.52 16.63
C SER A 70 -13.06 -2.72 15.29
N TYR A 71 -14.32 -3.18 15.36
CA TYR A 71 -15.14 -3.48 14.17
C TYR A 71 -16.39 -2.60 14.06
N TRP A 72 -16.64 -1.74 15.01
CA TRP A 72 -17.75 -0.79 15.05
C TRP A 72 -17.31 0.62 14.68
N ASP A 73 -18.27 1.44 14.27
CA ASP A 73 -18.02 2.81 13.82
C ASP A 73 -18.36 3.85 14.92
N GLN A 74 -19.27 3.50 15.86
CA GLN A 74 -19.73 4.40 16.94
C GLN A 74 -19.81 3.67 18.28
N GLY A 75 -19.67 4.43 19.37
CA GLY A 75 -19.71 3.92 20.73
C GLY A 75 -18.38 3.39 21.25
N GLY A 76 -18.34 3.01 22.51
CA GLY A 76 -17.18 2.46 23.20
C GLY A 76 -17.10 0.94 23.17
N ILE A 77 -16.15 0.40 23.92
CA ILE A 77 -16.00 -1.04 24.14
C ILE A 77 -17.04 -1.46 25.19
N SER A 78 -17.98 -2.34 24.80
CA SER A 78 -18.89 -3.03 25.72
C SER A 78 -18.32 -4.41 26.07
N PRO A 79 -18.81 -5.08 27.13
CA PRO A 79 -18.42 -6.45 27.47
C PRO A 79 -18.61 -7.44 26.30
N GLU A 80 -19.67 -7.27 25.50
CA GLU A 80 -19.93 -8.09 24.31
C GLU A 80 -18.88 -7.84 23.24
N ARG A 81 -18.53 -6.57 23.00
CA ARG A 81 -17.49 -6.18 22.05
C ARG A 81 -16.11 -6.70 22.48
N GLU A 82 -15.79 -6.58 23.76
CA GLU A 82 -14.55 -7.13 24.31
C GLU A 82 -14.45 -8.64 24.10
N ARG A 83 -15.54 -9.39 24.35
CA ARG A 83 -15.61 -10.82 24.08
C ARG A 83 -15.33 -11.12 22.60
N LEU A 84 -15.99 -10.44 21.66
CA LEU A 84 -15.81 -10.64 20.23
C LEU A 84 -14.39 -10.28 19.77
N ILE A 85 -13.79 -9.19 20.31
CA ILE A 85 -12.39 -8.84 20.08
C ILE A 85 -11.46 -9.97 20.51
N ASN A 86 -11.68 -10.54 21.70
CA ASN A 86 -10.86 -11.64 22.20
C ASN A 86 -11.00 -12.90 21.33
N GLU A 87 -12.18 -13.16 20.78
CA GLU A 87 -12.39 -14.25 19.81
C GLU A 87 -11.66 -13.97 18.48
N ILE A 88 -11.64 -12.71 17.99
CA ILE A 88 -10.87 -12.32 16.82
C ILE A 88 -9.38 -12.52 17.09
N LYS A 89 -8.85 -11.99 18.20
CA LYS A 89 -7.43 -12.14 18.58
C LYS A 89 -7.04 -13.61 18.69
N HIS A 90 -7.93 -14.48 19.20
CA HIS A 90 -7.70 -15.92 19.25
C HIS A 90 -7.51 -16.53 17.84
N ILE A 91 -8.35 -16.13 16.86
CA ILE A 91 -8.17 -16.57 15.46
C ILE A 91 -6.78 -16.15 14.94
N PHE A 92 -6.40 -14.88 15.16
CA PHE A 92 -5.13 -14.37 14.69
C PHE A 92 -3.92 -15.00 15.41
N PHE A 93 -4.08 -15.35 16.68
CA PHE A 93 -3.08 -16.14 17.41
C PHE A 93 -2.84 -17.50 16.75
N ILE A 94 -3.91 -18.23 16.41
CA ILE A 94 -3.80 -19.50 15.68
C ILE A 94 -3.07 -19.30 14.35
N LEU A 95 -3.41 -18.27 13.60
CA LEU A 95 -2.83 -18.00 12.28
C LEU A 95 -1.34 -17.65 12.36
N ILE A 96 -0.91 -16.96 13.40
CA ILE A 96 0.46 -16.44 13.51
C ILE A 96 1.37 -17.44 14.25
N TRP A 97 0.94 -18.06 15.33
CA TRP A 97 1.81 -18.92 16.15
C TRP A 97 1.56 -20.42 15.98
N LEU A 98 0.30 -20.84 15.86
CA LEU A 98 -0.03 -22.27 15.91
C LEU A 98 -0.04 -22.97 14.56
N ARG A 99 0.09 -22.27 13.47
CA ARG A 99 0.02 -22.81 12.11
C ARG A 99 1.34 -23.49 11.69
N ASP A 100 1.27 -24.66 11.03
CA ASP A 100 2.43 -25.44 10.57
C ASP A 100 2.95 -25.07 9.17
N ARG A 101 2.44 -23.99 8.57
CA ARG A 101 2.74 -23.63 7.18
C ARG A 101 3.62 -22.39 7.06
N GLN A 102 3.99 -22.09 5.81
CA GLN A 102 4.75 -20.90 5.45
C GLN A 102 4.17 -19.63 6.10
N PRO A 103 5.02 -18.66 6.47
CA PRO A 103 4.61 -17.39 7.04
C PRO A 103 3.52 -16.68 6.23
N LEU A 104 2.63 -15.94 6.89
CA LEU A 104 1.65 -15.07 6.24
C LEU A 104 2.20 -13.64 6.11
N SER A 105 1.85 -12.99 5.00
CA SER A 105 2.09 -11.55 4.87
C SER A 105 1.10 -10.77 5.74
N ILE A 106 1.51 -9.60 6.23
CA ILE A 106 0.63 -8.71 7.00
C ILE A 106 -0.61 -8.32 6.18
N GLY A 107 -0.45 -8.07 4.87
CA GLY A 107 -1.59 -7.79 3.97
C GLY A 107 -2.62 -8.92 3.92
N THR A 108 -2.18 -10.19 3.98
CA THR A 108 -3.10 -11.34 4.07
C THR A 108 -3.87 -11.34 5.40
N LEU A 109 -3.18 -11.04 6.52
CA LEU A 109 -3.82 -10.90 7.82
C LEU A 109 -4.82 -9.75 7.84
N GLN A 110 -4.49 -8.61 7.25
CA GLN A 110 -5.41 -7.46 7.13
C GLN A 110 -6.67 -7.82 6.32
N ASN A 111 -6.54 -8.58 5.23
CA ASN A 111 -7.68 -9.06 4.45
C ASN A 111 -8.58 -9.99 5.30
N TYR A 112 -8.00 -10.93 6.03
CA TYR A 112 -8.76 -11.78 6.93
C TYR A 112 -9.44 -11.00 8.04
N LEU A 113 -8.76 -9.99 8.61
CA LEU A 113 -9.34 -9.14 9.64
C LEU A 113 -10.53 -8.35 9.11
N SER A 114 -10.42 -7.79 7.90
CA SER A 114 -11.53 -7.06 7.26
C SER A 114 -12.80 -7.90 7.17
N VAL A 115 -12.66 -9.17 6.78
CA VAL A 115 -13.80 -10.08 6.68
C VAL A 115 -14.31 -10.50 8.06
N ILE A 116 -13.43 -10.86 8.99
CA ILE A 116 -13.83 -11.27 10.35
C ILE A 116 -14.54 -10.15 11.12
N ARG A 117 -14.16 -8.89 10.89
CA ARG A 117 -14.87 -7.74 11.47
C ARG A 117 -16.31 -7.66 10.98
N ILE A 118 -16.61 -8.03 9.73
CA ILE A 118 -17.99 -8.09 9.23
C ILE A 118 -18.74 -9.27 9.88
N VAL A 119 -18.10 -10.42 10.07
CA VAL A 119 -18.68 -11.54 10.83
C VAL A 119 -18.95 -11.14 12.27
N ALA A 120 -18.06 -10.38 12.92
CA ALA A 120 -18.24 -9.90 14.29
C ALA A 120 -19.42 -8.90 14.41
N LYS A 121 -19.58 -7.98 13.45
CA LYS A 121 -20.77 -7.10 13.38
C LYS A 121 -22.07 -7.91 13.29
N PHE A 122 -22.09 -8.95 12.47
CA PHE A 122 -23.25 -9.84 12.36
C PHE A 122 -23.51 -10.61 13.67
N ALA A 123 -22.47 -11.08 14.34
CA ALA A 123 -22.58 -11.77 15.63
C ALA A 123 -23.11 -10.85 16.72
N GLU A 124 -22.61 -9.61 16.82
CA GLU A 124 -23.09 -8.60 17.77
C GLU A 124 -24.56 -8.29 17.56
N LEU A 125 -25.01 -8.05 16.33
CA LEU A 125 -26.41 -7.77 16.00
C LEU A 125 -27.39 -8.91 16.40
N ARG A 126 -26.89 -10.14 16.45
CA ARG A 126 -27.68 -11.32 16.84
C ARG A 126 -27.45 -11.77 18.29
N ASN A 127 -26.60 -11.05 19.02
CA ASN A 127 -26.20 -11.38 20.38
C ASN A 127 -25.66 -12.83 20.53
N ILE A 128 -24.82 -13.25 19.57
CA ILE A 128 -24.14 -14.54 19.55
C ILE A 128 -22.61 -14.34 19.48
N THR A 129 -21.87 -15.43 19.69
CA THR A 129 -20.39 -15.39 19.56
C THR A 129 -19.96 -15.49 18.11
N LEU A 130 -18.80 -14.92 17.79
CA LEU A 130 -18.19 -15.08 16.47
C LEU A 130 -17.88 -16.56 16.18
N LYS A 131 -17.42 -17.30 17.20
CA LYS A 131 -17.22 -18.76 17.10
C LYS A 131 -18.51 -19.49 16.77
N ALA A 132 -19.66 -19.10 17.31
CA ALA A 132 -20.94 -19.69 16.97
C ALA A 132 -21.31 -19.45 15.50
N VAL A 133 -21.04 -18.26 14.95
CA VAL A 133 -21.30 -17.97 13.52
C VAL A 133 -20.46 -18.89 12.63
N ILE A 134 -19.18 -19.06 12.92
CA ILE A 134 -18.27 -19.83 12.05
C ILE A 134 -18.31 -21.35 12.26
N SER A 135 -18.96 -21.85 13.34
CA SER A 135 -19.06 -23.28 13.64
C SER A 135 -20.45 -23.87 13.44
N ASN A 136 -21.50 -23.07 13.51
CA ASN A 136 -22.89 -23.53 13.32
C ASN A 136 -23.32 -23.30 11.86
N ASN A 137 -23.71 -24.39 11.18
CA ASN A 137 -24.08 -24.36 9.77
C ASN A 137 -25.24 -23.38 9.48
N SER A 138 -26.25 -23.29 10.36
CA SER A 138 -27.40 -22.40 10.16
C SER A 138 -26.97 -20.92 10.24
N TYR A 139 -26.31 -20.53 11.32
CA TYR A 139 -25.84 -19.15 11.48
C TYR A 139 -24.86 -18.74 10.36
N PHE A 140 -24.00 -19.65 9.94
CA PHE A 140 -23.05 -19.41 8.89
C PHE A 140 -23.74 -19.19 7.53
N LEU A 141 -24.71 -20.05 7.17
CA LEU A 141 -25.45 -19.91 5.93
C LEU A 141 -26.32 -18.63 5.93
N ASP A 142 -26.90 -18.26 7.06
CA ASP A 142 -27.62 -17.01 7.19
C ASP A 142 -26.70 -15.80 6.99
N PHE A 143 -25.49 -15.86 7.57
CA PHE A 143 -24.46 -14.84 7.33
C PHE A 143 -24.11 -14.75 5.83
N ILE A 144 -23.80 -15.87 5.18
CA ILE A 144 -23.43 -15.90 3.76
C ILE A 144 -24.55 -15.34 2.88
N ARG A 145 -25.81 -15.70 3.13
CA ARG A 145 -26.98 -15.17 2.39
C ARG A 145 -27.16 -13.66 2.53
N SER A 146 -26.70 -13.09 3.65
CA SER A 146 -26.74 -11.64 3.87
C SER A 146 -25.63 -10.87 3.14
N GLN A 147 -24.68 -11.58 2.48
CA GLN A 147 -23.54 -10.96 1.82
C GLN A 147 -23.73 -10.96 0.30
N SER A 148 -23.45 -9.82 -0.34
CA SER A 148 -23.42 -9.68 -1.80
C SER A 148 -22.01 -9.71 -2.40
N SER A 149 -20.96 -9.60 -1.56
CA SER A 149 -19.56 -9.49 -2.00
C SER A 149 -18.92 -10.86 -2.22
N GLY A 150 -18.63 -11.24 -3.47
CA GLY A 150 -17.89 -12.45 -3.80
C GLY A 150 -16.49 -12.48 -3.18
N TRP A 151 -15.80 -11.34 -3.12
CA TRP A 151 -14.49 -11.21 -2.45
C TRP A 151 -14.56 -11.57 -0.96
N LEU A 152 -15.62 -11.13 -0.26
CA LEU A 152 -15.81 -11.45 1.16
C LEU A 152 -15.96 -12.95 1.36
N VAL A 153 -16.84 -13.58 0.57
CA VAL A 153 -17.12 -15.03 0.66
C VAL A 153 -15.85 -15.83 0.33
N GLU A 154 -15.10 -15.43 -0.69
CA GLU A 154 -13.83 -16.06 -1.07
C GLU A 154 -12.79 -15.95 0.05
N THR A 155 -12.59 -14.75 0.60
CA THR A 155 -11.61 -14.50 1.65
C THR A 155 -11.97 -15.26 2.94
N LEU A 156 -13.26 -15.27 3.32
CA LEU A 156 -13.74 -16.02 4.46
C LEU A 156 -13.55 -17.53 4.26
N THR A 157 -13.89 -18.05 3.09
CA THR A 157 -13.68 -19.46 2.74
C THR A 157 -12.20 -19.85 2.85
N SER A 158 -11.30 -18.97 2.38
CA SER A 158 -9.85 -19.17 2.49
C SER A 158 -9.41 -19.22 3.95
N LEU A 159 -9.89 -18.31 4.80
CA LEU A 159 -9.61 -18.30 6.25
C LEU A 159 -10.11 -19.57 6.94
N LEU A 160 -11.36 -19.98 6.70
CA LEU A 160 -11.93 -21.18 7.31
C LEU A 160 -11.14 -22.44 6.94
N ARG A 161 -10.67 -22.55 5.69
CA ARG A 161 -9.78 -23.64 5.28
C ARG A 161 -8.46 -23.70 6.04
N LEU A 162 -7.92 -22.52 6.40
CA LEU A 162 -6.73 -22.46 7.26
C LEU A 162 -7.05 -22.93 8.68
N LEU A 163 -8.19 -22.53 9.23
CA LEU A 163 -8.62 -22.95 10.57
C LEU A 163 -8.86 -24.47 10.64
N ILE A 164 -9.56 -25.06 9.66
CA ILE A 164 -9.78 -26.50 9.56
C ILE A 164 -8.44 -27.28 9.56
N LYS A 165 -7.48 -26.83 8.78
CA LYS A 165 -6.17 -27.47 8.72
C LYS A 165 -5.41 -27.47 10.05
N ASN A 166 -5.82 -26.63 10.98
CA ASN A 166 -5.28 -26.52 12.32
C ASN A 166 -6.22 -27.07 13.41
N GLU A 167 -7.31 -27.76 13.06
CA GLU A 167 -8.28 -28.31 14.04
C GLU A 167 -7.66 -29.34 15.00
N HIS A 168 -6.55 -29.96 14.63
CA HIS A 168 -5.79 -30.89 15.49
C HIS A 168 -4.91 -30.17 16.51
N LYS A 169 -4.76 -28.86 16.41
CA LYS A 169 -3.91 -28.06 17.30
C LYS A 169 -4.64 -27.70 18.60
N LYS A 170 -3.84 -27.41 19.62
CA LYS A 170 -4.32 -26.81 20.85
C LYS A 170 -5.02 -25.47 20.54
N PHE A 171 -6.10 -25.18 21.24
CA PHE A 171 -6.95 -23.99 21.01
C PHE A 171 -7.63 -23.92 19.63
N ALA A 172 -7.71 -25.01 18.92
CA ALA A 172 -8.42 -25.07 17.65
C ALA A 172 -9.85 -24.48 17.76
N ILE A 173 -10.26 -23.82 16.71
CA ILE A 173 -11.63 -23.30 16.59
C ILE A 173 -12.38 -24.20 15.62
N LYS A 174 -13.46 -24.80 16.12
CA LYS A 174 -14.36 -25.60 15.28
C LYS A 174 -14.98 -24.70 14.21
N THR A 175 -15.07 -25.22 12.99
CA THR A 175 -15.65 -24.53 11.86
C THR A 175 -16.87 -25.28 11.31
N VAL A 176 -17.59 -24.67 10.37
CA VAL A 176 -18.69 -25.33 9.66
C VAL A 176 -18.20 -26.54 8.87
N ASN A 177 -19.14 -27.41 8.49
CA ASN A 177 -18.87 -28.64 7.74
C ASN A 177 -18.05 -28.38 6.46
N LEU A 178 -17.10 -29.27 6.19
CA LEU A 178 -16.26 -29.25 4.98
C LEU A 178 -17.08 -29.22 3.66
N GLU A 179 -18.25 -29.83 3.64
CA GLU A 179 -19.13 -29.82 2.47
C GLU A 179 -19.63 -28.43 2.13
N ILE A 180 -20.00 -27.62 3.14
CA ILE A 180 -20.38 -26.22 2.96
C ILE A 180 -19.21 -25.43 2.38
N ILE A 181 -18.00 -25.62 2.92
CA ILE A 181 -16.81 -24.94 2.44
C ILE A 181 -16.46 -25.34 1.01
N ARG A 182 -16.61 -26.61 0.64
CA ARG A 182 -16.42 -27.08 -0.74
C ARG A 182 -17.47 -26.48 -1.70
N SER A 183 -18.74 -26.41 -1.28
CA SER A 183 -19.80 -25.77 -2.05
C SER A 183 -19.50 -24.30 -2.32
N LEU A 184 -19.12 -23.55 -1.28
CA LEU A 184 -18.71 -22.14 -1.41
C LEU A 184 -17.49 -22.00 -2.32
N GLN A 185 -16.52 -22.90 -2.25
CA GLN A 185 -15.35 -22.87 -3.11
C GLN A 185 -15.75 -23.07 -4.59
N LYS A 186 -16.70 -23.95 -4.88
CA LYS A 186 -17.23 -24.13 -6.24
C LYS A 186 -17.89 -22.85 -6.75
N GLN A 187 -18.71 -22.20 -5.92
CA GLN A 187 -19.32 -20.92 -6.25
C GLN A 187 -18.26 -19.82 -6.47
N ASN A 188 -17.24 -19.76 -5.61
CA ASN A 188 -16.14 -18.80 -5.76
C ASN A 188 -15.33 -19.03 -7.04
N ASN A 189 -15.10 -20.28 -7.45
CA ASN A 189 -14.45 -20.56 -8.73
C ASN A 189 -15.32 -20.08 -9.90
N GLN A 190 -16.61 -20.34 -9.89
CA GLN A 190 -17.53 -19.81 -10.89
C GLN A 190 -17.54 -18.28 -10.93
N TYR A 191 -17.52 -17.63 -9.75
CA TYR A 191 -17.40 -16.17 -9.65
C TYR A 191 -16.06 -15.69 -10.24
N ARG A 192 -14.92 -16.34 -9.92
CA ARG A 192 -13.62 -15.99 -10.50
C ARG A 192 -13.60 -16.14 -12.02
N ASP A 193 -14.19 -17.22 -12.51
CA ASP A 193 -14.28 -17.50 -13.96
C ASP A 193 -15.17 -16.46 -14.66
N SER A 194 -16.14 -15.87 -13.95
CA SER A 194 -16.98 -14.78 -14.45
C SER A 194 -16.31 -13.39 -14.37
N LEU A 195 -15.19 -13.25 -13.64
CA LEU A 195 -14.48 -11.98 -13.55
C LEU A 195 -13.73 -11.71 -14.85
N ASN A 196 -14.05 -10.61 -15.47
CA ASN A 196 -13.32 -10.13 -16.63
C ASN A 196 -11.86 -9.87 -16.30
N GLN A 197 -10.95 -10.27 -17.17
CA GLN A 197 -9.55 -9.89 -17.06
C GLN A 197 -9.41 -8.37 -17.10
N THR A 198 -8.36 -7.85 -16.45
CA THR A 198 -8.04 -6.42 -16.56
C THR A 198 -7.96 -6.03 -18.04
N ALA A 199 -8.71 -5.02 -18.47
CA ALA A 199 -8.71 -4.55 -19.85
C ALA A 199 -7.31 -4.06 -20.25
N PRO A 200 -6.82 -4.37 -21.48
CA PRO A 200 -5.68 -3.64 -22.03
C PRO A 200 -6.09 -2.20 -22.30
N ILE A 201 -5.14 -1.30 -22.40
CA ILE A 201 -5.40 0.09 -22.79
C ILE A 201 -5.36 0.13 -24.31
N PRO A 202 -6.39 0.69 -24.99
CA PRO A 202 -6.37 0.87 -26.46
C PRO A 202 -5.14 1.67 -26.90
N THR A 203 -4.63 1.38 -28.08
CA THR A 203 -3.36 1.93 -28.61
C THR A 203 -3.34 3.45 -28.60
N ARG A 204 -4.43 4.10 -29.05
CA ARG A 204 -4.57 5.56 -29.04
C ARG A 204 -4.46 6.10 -27.61
N ILE A 205 -5.28 5.56 -26.70
CA ILE A 205 -5.32 5.97 -25.29
C ILE A 205 -3.95 5.75 -24.62
N TYR A 206 -3.31 4.60 -24.88
CA TYR A 206 -1.99 4.29 -24.29
C TYR A 206 -0.92 5.29 -24.75
N SER A 207 -0.86 5.59 -26.04
CA SER A 207 0.07 6.57 -26.61
C SER A 207 -0.16 7.96 -26.04
N GLU A 208 -1.41 8.39 -25.92
CA GLU A 208 -1.77 9.70 -25.37
C GLU A 208 -1.45 9.79 -23.87
N ILE A 209 -1.74 8.75 -23.09
CA ILE A 209 -1.31 8.69 -21.67
C ILE A 209 0.20 8.86 -21.55
N LEU A 210 0.99 8.12 -22.32
CA LEU A 210 2.45 8.23 -22.27
C LEU A 210 2.92 9.64 -22.63
N SER A 211 2.38 10.22 -23.69
CA SER A 211 2.69 11.59 -24.12
C SER A 211 2.38 12.62 -23.03
N ASN A 212 1.19 12.52 -22.42
CA ASN A 212 0.75 13.44 -21.36
C ASN A 212 1.62 13.33 -20.11
N LEU A 213 2.01 12.10 -19.71
CA LEU A 213 2.89 11.86 -18.56
C LEU A 213 4.29 12.44 -18.81
N LEU A 214 4.85 12.22 -19.99
CA LEU A 214 6.18 12.73 -20.34
C LEU A 214 6.19 14.27 -20.43
N ASN A 215 5.19 14.86 -21.08
CA ASN A 215 5.04 16.31 -21.15
C ASN A 215 4.92 16.94 -19.74
N TYR A 216 4.18 16.27 -18.83
CA TYR A 216 4.07 16.74 -17.45
C TYR A 216 5.44 16.78 -16.74
N LEU A 217 6.30 15.77 -16.95
CA LEU A 217 7.65 15.75 -16.41
C LEU A 217 8.57 16.77 -17.06
N ASP A 218 8.42 17.03 -18.36
CA ASP A 218 9.18 18.06 -19.08
C ASP A 218 8.87 19.47 -18.58
N GLU A 219 7.59 19.76 -18.36
CA GLU A 219 7.16 21.02 -17.74
C GLU A 219 7.69 21.17 -16.30
N TRP A 220 7.65 20.10 -15.51
CA TRP A 220 8.20 20.08 -14.17
C TRP A 220 9.69 20.42 -14.13
N GLN A 221 10.49 19.82 -14.98
CA GLN A 221 11.94 20.06 -15.02
C GLN A 221 12.30 21.54 -15.24
N GLN A 222 11.41 22.31 -15.86
CA GLN A 222 11.63 23.73 -16.10
C GLN A 222 11.52 24.60 -14.85
N VAL A 223 10.91 24.10 -13.77
CA VAL A 223 10.66 24.84 -12.52
C VAL A 223 11.19 24.10 -11.29
N GLU A 224 11.69 22.88 -11.46
CA GLU A 224 12.08 21.98 -10.38
C GLU A 224 13.07 22.62 -9.39
N THR A 225 14.15 23.19 -9.90
CA THR A 225 15.21 23.77 -9.06
C THR A 225 14.67 24.91 -8.21
N GLU A 226 14.00 25.88 -8.82
CA GLU A 226 13.44 27.03 -8.12
C GLU A 226 12.38 26.60 -7.09
N LEU A 227 11.54 25.62 -7.43
CA LEU A 227 10.51 25.13 -6.53
C LEU A 227 11.14 24.42 -5.31
N MET A 228 12.16 23.60 -5.50
CA MET A 228 12.86 22.93 -4.39
C MET A 228 13.57 23.94 -3.49
N GLU A 229 14.22 24.96 -4.04
CA GLU A 229 14.86 26.05 -3.28
C GLU A 229 13.82 26.84 -2.47
N LEU A 230 12.65 27.12 -3.06
CA LEU A 230 11.53 27.75 -2.36
C LEU A 230 11.06 26.90 -1.17
N MET A 231 10.92 25.59 -1.37
CA MET A 231 10.53 24.67 -0.31
C MET A 231 11.55 24.64 0.84
N HIS A 232 12.85 24.61 0.53
CA HIS A 232 13.92 24.71 1.51
C HIS A 232 13.88 26.05 2.29
N SER A 233 13.66 27.16 1.59
CA SER A 233 13.54 28.48 2.20
C SER A 233 12.35 28.55 3.16
N CYS A 234 11.20 27.99 2.78
CA CYS A 234 10.03 27.89 3.65
C CYS A 234 10.30 27.04 4.91
N TYR A 235 10.99 25.91 4.75
CA TYR A 235 11.36 25.04 5.88
C TYR A 235 12.32 25.72 6.86
N ASN A 236 13.39 26.35 6.35
CA ASN A 236 14.39 27.04 7.16
C ASN A 236 13.76 28.22 7.93
N SER A 237 12.90 28.98 7.28
CA SER A 237 12.17 30.08 7.91
C SER A 237 11.21 29.59 9.00
N LYS A 238 10.52 28.48 8.78
CA LYS A 238 9.73 27.80 9.84
C LYS A 238 10.59 27.40 11.02
N LYS A 239 11.72 26.70 10.77
CA LYS A 239 12.64 26.23 11.81
C LYS A 239 13.18 27.37 12.65
N ALA A 240 13.51 28.49 12.06
CA ALA A 240 13.96 29.70 12.77
C ALA A 240 12.86 30.28 13.67
N THR A 241 11.61 30.29 13.19
CA THR A 241 10.46 30.86 13.93
C THR A 241 10.03 29.96 15.10
N ILE A 242 10.12 28.64 15.00
CA ILE A 242 9.76 27.70 16.09
C ILE A 242 10.60 27.94 17.33
N LYS A 243 11.87 28.35 17.20
CA LYS A 243 12.76 28.62 18.34
C LYS A 243 12.29 29.82 19.17
N THR A 244 11.41 30.67 18.67
CA THR A 244 11.01 31.94 19.29
C THR A 244 9.54 31.99 19.72
N ASN A 245 8.64 31.11 19.22
CA ASN A 245 7.21 31.21 19.48
C ASN A 245 6.48 29.85 19.47
N SER A 246 5.36 29.77 20.19
CA SER A 246 4.41 28.66 20.10
C SER A 246 3.84 28.51 18.67
N TYR A 247 3.51 27.26 18.29
CA TYR A 247 2.96 26.94 16.97
C TYR A 247 1.69 27.78 16.65
N ASN A 248 1.78 28.67 15.66
CA ASN A 248 0.66 29.45 15.15
C ASN A 248 0.58 29.34 13.63
N TRP A 249 -0.43 28.60 13.11
CA TRP A 249 -0.64 28.38 11.68
C TRP A 249 -0.77 29.69 10.87
N LYS A 250 -1.41 30.72 11.43
CA LYS A 250 -1.55 32.02 10.74
C LYS A 250 -0.20 32.69 10.51
N THR A 251 0.71 32.60 11.48
CA THR A 251 2.08 33.14 11.38
C THR A 251 2.86 32.42 10.30
N TYR A 252 2.81 31.08 10.26
CA TYR A 252 3.51 30.30 9.23
C TYR A 252 2.95 30.56 7.84
N ASN A 253 1.63 30.67 7.67
CA ASN A 253 1.05 30.99 6.36
C ASN A 253 1.50 32.36 5.86
N ARG A 254 1.57 33.39 6.70
CA ARG A 254 2.10 34.70 6.30
C ARG A 254 3.56 34.60 5.84
N LEU A 255 4.37 33.85 6.57
CA LEU A 255 5.77 33.62 6.24
C LEU A 255 5.92 32.91 4.89
N TYR A 256 5.20 31.82 4.68
CA TYR A 256 5.23 31.09 3.40
C TYR A 256 4.75 31.97 2.23
N ASN A 257 3.66 32.72 2.42
CA ASN A 257 3.15 33.63 1.38
C ASN A 257 4.16 34.70 1.02
N SER A 258 4.91 35.26 2.00
CA SER A 258 5.98 36.21 1.74
C SER A 258 7.07 35.63 0.84
N ILE A 259 7.51 34.39 1.13
CA ILE A 259 8.52 33.68 0.33
C ILE A 259 7.96 33.38 -1.08
N ILE A 260 6.76 32.84 -1.15
CA ILE A 260 6.08 32.49 -2.42
C ILE A 260 5.89 33.71 -3.30
N ASN A 261 5.59 34.88 -2.73
CA ASN A 261 5.41 36.11 -3.48
C ASN A 261 6.69 36.56 -4.17
N ASN A 262 7.87 36.17 -3.71
CA ASN A 262 9.16 36.46 -4.33
C ASN A 262 9.56 35.46 -5.43
N ALA A 263 8.81 34.37 -5.62
CA ALA A 263 9.06 33.40 -6.68
C ALA A 263 8.87 34.03 -8.09
N SER A 264 9.52 33.44 -9.09
CA SER A 264 9.41 33.90 -10.48
C SER A 264 7.97 33.79 -11.00
N SER A 265 7.63 34.61 -11.98
CA SER A 265 6.34 34.53 -12.68
C SER A 265 6.14 33.16 -13.35
N LYS A 266 7.22 32.55 -13.84
CA LYS A 266 7.20 31.23 -14.46
C LYS A 266 6.74 30.17 -13.46
N LEU A 267 7.35 30.10 -12.28
CA LEU A 267 6.97 29.16 -11.22
C LEU A 267 5.54 29.41 -10.74
N LYS A 268 5.16 30.66 -10.49
CA LYS A 268 3.80 31.01 -10.07
C LYS A 268 2.76 30.54 -11.09
N ASN A 269 2.96 30.87 -12.37
CA ASN A 269 2.05 30.45 -13.44
C ASN A 269 1.94 28.93 -13.54
N TYR A 270 3.06 28.23 -13.45
CA TYR A 270 3.06 26.77 -13.47
C TYR A 270 2.20 26.17 -12.33
N VAL A 271 2.42 26.63 -11.08
CA VAL A 271 1.65 26.13 -9.93
C VAL A 271 0.17 26.48 -10.05
N ILE A 272 -0.16 27.71 -10.48
CA ILE A 272 -1.55 28.16 -10.65
C ILE A 272 -2.24 27.32 -11.75
N THR A 273 -1.58 27.08 -12.88
CA THR A 273 -2.13 26.27 -13.98
C THR A 273 -2.43 24.84 -13.51
N LYS A 274 -1.54 24.24 -12.72
CA LYS A 274 -1.72 22.85 -12.23
C LYS A 274 -2.68 22.75 -11.05
N ARG A 275 -2.82 23.79 -10.19
CA ARG A 275 -3.51 23.71 -8.90
C ARG A 275 -4.60 24.77 -8.68
N GLY A 276 -4.77 25.72 -9.57
CA GLY A 276 -5.73 26.82 -9.47
C GLY A 276 -5.34 27.92 -8.48
N ASN A 277 -4.39 27.66 -7.58
CA ASN A 277 -3.87 28.66 -6.62
C ASN A 277 -2.41 28.35 -6.27
N ILE A 278 -1.74 29.35 -5.66
CA ILE A 278 -0.36 29.17 -5.18
C ILE A 278 -0.31 29.32 -3.67
N THR A 279 -0.19 28.19 -2.99
CA THR A 279 -0.03 28.08 -1.55
C THR A 279 0.98 26.97 -1.24
N ILE A 280 1.58 26.98 -0.05
CA ILE A 280 2.48 25.90 0.35
C ILE A 280 1.82 24.51 0.26
N LYS A 281 0.52 24.42 0.57
CA LYS A 281 -0.25 23.18 0.43
C LYS A 281 -0.40 22.74 -1.03
N ALA A 282 -0.65 23.68 -1.93
CA ALA A 282 -0.74 23.41 -3.37
C ALA A 282 0.61 22.92 -3.92
N ILE A 283 1.71 23.54 -3.50
CA ILE A 283 3.07 23.14 -3.90
C ILE A 283 3.40 21.73 -3.39
N VAL A 284 3.15 21.42 -2.12
CA VAL A 284 3.36 20.08 -1.55
C VAL A 284 2.56 19.02 -2.29
N SER A 285 1.30 19.33 -2.61
CA SER A 285 0.44 18.43 -3.38
C SER A 285 0.97 18.23 -4.80
N LEU A 286 1.48 19.28 -5.45
CA LEU A 286 2.10 19.20 -6.77
C LEU A 286 3.34 18.29 -6.77
N VAL A 287 4.21 18.39 -5.76
CA VAL A 287 5.36 17.47 -5.61
C VAL A 287 4.91 16.02 -5.48
N THR A 288 3.80 15.78 -4.78
CA THR A 288 3.23 14.42 -4.68
C THR A 288 2.74 13.93 -6.04
N ASP A 289 2.12 14.78 -6.86
CA ASP A 289 1.68 14.41 -8.21
C ASP A 289 2.86 14.08 -9.11
N VAL A 290 3.94 14.89 -9.06
CA VAL A 290 5.14 14.62 -9.83
C VAL A 290 5.73 13.28 -9.49
N GLN A 291 5.83 12.92 -8.20
CA GLN A 291 6.26 11.58 -7.79
C GLN A 291 5.32 10.48 -8.33
N CYS A 292 4.00 10.73 -8.33
CA CYS A 292 3.03 9.80 -8.90
C CYS A 292 3.22 9.63 -10.40
N VAL A 293 3.42 10.72 -11.15
CA VAL A 293 3.71 10.68 -12.59
C VAL A 293 5.03 9.94 -12.86
N CYS A 294 6.09 10.20 -12.08
CA CYS A 294 7.34 9.44 -12.19
C CYS A 294 7.09 7.93 -12.00
N LYS A 295 6.32 7.55 -10.98
CA LYS A 295 5.97 6.13 -10.75
C LYS A 295 5.22 5.53 -11.94
N LEU A 296 4.26 6.24 -12.51
CA LEU A 296 3.49 5.76 -13.67
C LEU A 296 4.37 5.59 -14.91
N VAL A 297 5.30 6.52 -15.17
CA VAL A 297 6.28 6.40 -16.27
C VAL A 297 7.18 5.19 -16.04
N ILE A 298 7.76 5.04 -14.85
CA ILE A 298 8.59 3.87 -14.51
C ILE A 298 7.79 2.58 -14.73
N HIS A 299 6.54 2.54 -14.28
CA HIS A 299 5.67 1.38 -14.42
C HIS A 299 5.38 1.06 -15.91
N ALA A 300 5.05 2.08 -16.71
CA ALA A 300 4.75 1.93 -18.12
C ALA A 300 5.95 1.40 -18.93
N PHE A 301 7.17 1.83 -18.61
CA PHE A 301 8.39 1.46 -19.36
C PHE A 301 9.20 0.32 -18.74
N SER A 302 8.76 -0.30 -17.66
CA SER A 302 9.46 -1.44 -17.04
C SER A 302 8.61 -2.68 -16.89
N GLY A 303 7.27 -2.54 -16.99
CA GLY A 303 6.34 -3.62 -16.72
C GLY A 303 6.36 -4.14 -15.26
N MET A 304 6.93 -3.38 -14.32
CA MET A 304 6.91 -3.70 -12.89
C MET A 304 5.47 -3.77 -12.35
N ARG A 305 5.27 -4.42 -11.22
CA ARG A 305 4.00 -4.29 -10.49
C ARG A 305 3.95 -2.96 -9.75
N ASP A 306 2.74 -2.45 -9.48
CA ASP A 306 2.54 -1.16 -8.81
C ASP A 306 3.31 -1.06 -7.49
N GLU A 307 3.25 -2.10 -6.67
CA GLU A 307 3.94 -2.16 -5.40
C GLU A 307 5.48 -2.25 -5.54
N GLU A 308 5.97 -2.92 -6.59
CA GLU A 308 7.40 -3.01 -6.89
C GLU A 308 7.93 -1.64 -7.28
N ALA A 309 7.22 -0.93 -8.17
CA ALA A 309 7.58 0.43 -8.57
C ALA A 309 7.52 1.42 -7.39
N GLN A 310 6.48 1.33 -6.55
CA GLN A 310 6.32 2.23 -5.41
C GLN A 310 7.37 2.03 -4.31
N SER A 311 7.88 0.80 -4.14
CA SER A 311 8.86 0.45 -3.10
C SER A 311 10.32 0.53 -3.56
N LEU A 312 10.59 1.17 -4.70
CA LEU A 312 11.95 1.33 -5.20
C LEU A 312 12.83 2.10 -4.21
N PRO A 313 14.06 1.64 -3.96
CA PRO A 313 15.04 2.37 -3.18
C PRO A 313 15.58 3.57 -3.96
N TYR A 314 16.16 4.54 -3.26
CA TYR A 314 16.78 5.71 -3.87
C TYR A 314 17.84 5.34 -4.93
N HIS A 315 18.72 4.41 -4.60
CA HIS A 315 19.75 3.88 -5.50
C HIS A 315 19.24 2.65 -6.27
N CYS A 316 18.23 2.85 -7.13
CA CYS A 316 17.58 1.75 -7.85
C CYS A 316 17.97 1.66 -9.33
N ILE A 317 18.86 2.49 -9.85
CA ILE A 317 19.16 2.52 -11.28
C ILE A 317 20.63 2.18 -11.56
N GLU A 318 20.85 1.28 -12.51
CA GLU A 318 22.16 0.92 -13.03
C GLU A 318 22.20 1.16 -14.54
N GLU A 319 23.35 1.62 -15.05
CA GLU A 319 23.65 1.72 -16.47
C GLU A 319 24.59 0.58 -16.86
N VAL A 320 24.19 -0.18 -17.86
CA VAL A 320 24.98 -1.31 -18.36
C VAL A 320 25.23 -1.12 -19.85
N ILE A 321 26.50 -1.30 -20.28
CA ILE A 321 26.85 -1.31 -21.68
C ILE A 321 26.96 -2.77 -22.13
N SER A 322 26.17 -3.16 -23.12
CA SER A 322 26.20 -4.48 -23.73
C SER A 322 26.18 -4.33 -25.26
N ASN A 323 27.09 -4.99 -25.93
CA ASN A 323 27.22 -4.91 -27.39
C ASN A 323 27.31 -3.45 -27.92
N GLY A 324 27.97 -2.56 -27.18
CA GLY A 324 28.12 -1.15 -27.57
C GLY A 324 26.84 -0.30 -27.34
N GLN A 325 25.76 -0.87 -26.84
CA GLN A 325 24.54 -0.17 -26.54
C GLN A 325 24.38 0.02 -25.03
N LYS A 326 23.84 1.18 -24.64
CA LYS A 326 23.56 1.53 -23.25
C LYS A 326 22.15 1.06 -22.87
N HIS A 327 22.06 0.27 -21.80
CA HIS A 327 20.83 -0.23 -21.22
C HIS A 327 20.65 0.32 -19.81
N PHE A 328 19.41 0.53 -19.41
CA PHE A 328 19.04 0.98 -18.06
C PHE A 328 18.35 -0.15 -17.32
N LEU A 329 18.86 -0.49 -16.13
CA LEU A 329 18.31 -1.56 -15.29
C LEU A 329 17.81 -0.96 -13.97
N ILE A 330 16.57 -1.23 -13.64
CA ILE A 330 15.97 -0.87 -12.35
C ILE A 330 16.19 -2.04 -11.39
N CYS A 331 16.82 -1.78 -10.25
CA CYS A 331 17.07 -2.76 -9.18
C CYS A 331 16.09 -2.55 -8.04
N GLY A 332 15.37 -3.59 -7.63
CA GLY A 332 14.39 -3.53 -6.57
C GLY A 332 14.02 -4.90 -6.02
N LEU A 333 13.00 -4.93 -5.16
CA LEU A 333 12.53 -6.16 -4.53
C LEU A 333 11.23 -6.64 -5.18
N THR A 334 11.14 -7.96 -5.40
CA THR A 334 9.88 -8.64 -5.70
C THR A 334 9.59 -9.70 -4.64
N THR A 335 8.32 -9.86 -4.29
CA THR A 335 7.85 -10.91 -3.36
C THR A 335 7.08 -12.01 -4.08
N LYS A 336 6.71 -11.80 -5.36
CA LYS A 336 6.00 -12.79 -6.16
C LYS A 336 6.93 -13.90 -6.63
N LEU A 337 6.39 -15.11 -6.74
CA LEU A 337 7.10 -16.33 -7.14
C LEU A 337 8.19 -16.79 -6.15
N ASN A 338 8.27 -16.18 -4.97
CA ASN A 338 9.21 -16.57 -3.91
C ASN A 338 8.49 -16.69 -2.56
N HIS A 339 7.28 -17.25 -2.57
CA HIS A 339 6.47 -17.49 -1.36
C HIS A 339 6.30 -16.27 -0.44
N GLY A 340 6.34 -15.04 -1.01
CA GLY A 340 6.24 -13.79 -0.26
C GLY A 340 7.56 -13.29 0.33
N ILE A 341 8.65 -14.02 0.19
CA ILE A 341 9.99 -13.61 0.61
C ILE A 341 10.52 -12.59 -0.42
N ALA A 342 11.03 -11.46 0.05
CA ALA A 342 11.61 -10.45 -0.80
C ALA A 342 12.87 -10.96 -1.51
N LYS A 343 12.96 -10.78 -2.82
CA LYS A 343 14.11 -11.14 -3.66
C LYS A 343 14.53 -9.95 -4.50
N LEU A 344 15.83 -9.66 -4.53
CA LEU A 344 16.41 -8.69 -5.44
C LEU A 344 16.17 -9.12 -6.89
N THR A 345 15.70 -8.18 -7.71
CA THR A 345 15.35 -8.40 -9.11
C THR A 345 15.68 -7.16 -9.91
N LYS A 346 16.00 -7.35 -11.18
CA LYS A 346 16.30 -6.27 -12.12
C LYS A 346 15.25 -6.25 -13.23
N TRP A 347 14.83 -5.04 -13.62
CA TRP A 347 13.94 -4.79 -14.75
C TRP A 347 14.64 -3.87 -15.73
N VAL A 348 14.49 -4.16 -17.02
CA VAL A 348 14.94 -3.23 -18.07
C VAL A 348 13.96 -2.06 -18.15
N THR A 349 14.47 -0.86 -18.43
CA THR A 349 13.63 0.32 -18.69
C THR A 349 14.20 1.15 -19.86
N SER A 350 13.39 2.08 -20.36
CA SER A 350 13.77 3.03 -21.40
C SER A 350 14.48 4.27 -20.85
N LYS A 351 14.89 5.18 -21.76
CA LYS A 351 15.40 6.51 -21.39
C LYS A 351 14.39 7.33 -20.62
N GLU A 352 13.11 7.19 -20.94
CA GLU A 352 12.00 7.89 -20.28
C GLU A 352 11.84 7.41 -18.83
N GLY A 353 11.89 6.09 -18.61
CA GLY A 353 11.89 5.51 -17.26
C GLY A 353 13.11 5.92 -16.44
N TYR A 354 14.29 5.94 -17.05
CA TYR A 354 15.51 6.47 -16.44
C TYR A 354 15.36 7.93 -16.04
N LYS A 355 14.85 8.79 -16.94
CA LYS A 355 14.59 10.21 -16.67
C LYS A 355 13.63 10.40 -15.49
N ALA A 356 12.55 9.62 -15.44
CA ALA A 356 11.59 9.67 -14.35
C ALA A 356 12.22 9.30 -13.00
N ILE A 357 13.13 8.30 -12.96
CA ILE A 357 13.89 7.95 -11.76
C ILE A 357 14.77 9.12 -11.31
N LEU A 358 15.50 9.77 -12.22
CA LEU A 358 16.35 10.91 -11.88
C LEU A 358 15.54 12.09 -11.31
N ILE A 359 14.34 12.36 -11.83
CA ILE A 359 13.45 13.40 -11.28
C ILE A 359 13.03 12.99 -9.86
N ALA A 360 12.58 11.76 -9.65
CA ALA A 360 12.19 11.27 -8.33
C ALA A 360 13.36 11.31 -7.33
N GLN A 361 14.57 10.98 -7.75
CA GLN A 361 15.80 11.08 -6.93
C GLN A 361 16.09 12.52 -6.51
N ARG A 362 15.93 13.51 -7.39
CA ARG A 362 16.15 14.92 -7.05
C ARG A 362 15.13 15.40 -6.01
N ILE A 363 13.87 15.02 -6.15
CA ILE A 363 12.83 15.32 -5.15
C ILE A 363 13.18 14.66 -3.81
N ALA A 364 13.50 13.37 -3.82
CA ALA A 364 13.86 12.63 -2.61
C ALA A 364 15.11 13.22 -1.93
N SER A 365 16.16 13.53 -2.71
CA SER A 365 17.40 14.15 -2.22
C SER A 365 17.13 15.49 -1.55
N SER A 366 16.23 16.31 -2.12
CA SER A 366 15.81 17.58 -1.55
C SER A 366 15.16 17.38 -0.17
N ILE A 367 14.31 16.37 -0.02
CA ILE A 367 13.67 16.06 1.27
C ILE A 367 14.71 15.53 2.27
N TYR A 368 15.62 14.63 1.86
CA TYR A 368 16.70 14.14 2.72
C TYR A 368 17.60 15.26 3.22
N ALA A 369 17.96 16.21 2.35
CA ALA A 369 18.79 17.36 2.71
C ALA A 369 18.16 18.24 3.81
N ILE A 370 16.83 18.38 3.83
CA ILE A 370 16.10 19.10 4.89
C ILE A 370 16.38 18.47 6.27
N HIS A 371 16.55 17.14 6.33
CA HIS A 371 16.83 16.39 7.56
C HIS A 371 18.33 16.19 7.81
N ASN A 372 19.21 16.88 7.08
CA ASN A 372 20.67 16.71 7.12
C ASN A 372 21.11 15.27 6.87
N ASP A 373 20.37 14.56 6.05
CA ASP A 373 20.59 13.17 5.70
C ASP A 373 20.99 13.01 4.23
N LYS A 374 21.77 11.97 3.95
CA LYS A 374 22.17 11.62 2.58
C LYS A 374 21.94 10.14 2.35
N PRO A 375 21.26 9.76 1.27
CA PRO A 375 21.12 8.35 0.91
C PRO A 375 22.48 7.70 0.78
N LYS A 376 22.71 6.60 1.48
CA LYS A 376 23.92 5.81 1.40
C LYS A 376 23.71 4.64 0.44
N GLY A 377 24.72 4.35 -0.37
CA GLY A 377 24.69 3.27 -1.37
C GLY A 377 25.21 1.93 -0.84
N THR A 378 25.34 1.75 0.48
CA THR A 378 25.80 0.47 1.05
C THR A 378 24.70 -0.60 0.96
N SER A 379 25.07 -1.85 0.74
CA SER A 379 24.14 -2.98 0.56
C SER A 379 23.11 -3.11 1.69
N ASP A 380 23.50 -2.80 2.92
CA ASP A 380 22.69 -2.99 4.11
C ASP A 380 21.67 -1.85 4.35
N GLU A 381 21.92 -0.67 3.78
CA GLU A 381 21.08 0.52 3.96
C GLU A 381 20.29 0.92 2.70
N ILE A 382 20.40 0.16 1.61
CA ILE A 382 19.82 0.56 0.32
C ILE A 382 18.31 0.78 0.39
N PHE A 383 17.59 0.01 1.20
CA PHE A 383 16.14 0.09 1.37
C PHE A 383 15.70 1.03 2.51
N THR A 384 16.64 1.63 3.23
CA THR A 384 16.36 2.64 4.27
C THR A 384 15.91 3.97 3.64
N TYR A 385 16.34 4.22 2.40
CA TYR A 385 16.07 5.44 1.67
C TYR A 385 15.15 5.15 0.47
N PRO A 386 13.82 5.36 0.58
CA PRO A 386 12.91 5.15 -0.53
C PRO A 386 13.08 6.20 -1.64
N LEU A 387 12.89 5.80 -2.90
CA LEU A 387 12.85 6.71 -4.03
C LEU A 387 11.65 7.66 -3.94
N PHE A 388 10.48 7.14 -3.57
CA PHE A 388 9.24 7.89 -3.42
C PHE A 388 8.96 8.17 -1.94
N ILE A 389 9.42 9.30 -1.46
CA ILE A 389 9.32 9.69 -0.06
C ILE A 389 8.06 10.52 0.20
N SER A 390 7.44 10.32 1.37
CA SER A 390 6.28 11.13 1.76
C SER A 390 6.61 12.62 1.85
N THR A 391 5.83 13.45 1.19
CA THR A 391 5.97 14.91 1.24
C THR A 391 5.67 15.52 2.62
N THR A 392 5.16 14.73 3.58
CA THR A 392 4.99 15.17 4.98
C THR A 392 6.33 15.53 5.63
N TYR A 393 7.44 14.94 5.16
CA TYR A 393 8.80 15.24 5.63
C TYR A 393 9.28 16.65 5.27
N PHE A 394 8.61 17.39 4.40
CA PHE A 394 8.81 18.83 4.28
C PHE A 394 8.38 19.62 5.55
N GLY A 395 7.65 18.97 6.46
CA GLY A 395 7.31 19.54 7.77
C GLY A 395 6.28 20.67 7.74
N PHE A 396 5.54 20.86 6.64
CA PHE A 396 4.52 21.92 6.54
C PHE A 396 3.14 21.49 7.07
N SER A 397 2.90 20.20 7.25
CA SER A 397 1.74 19.71 8.00
C SER A 397 2.02 19.86 9.50
N GLY A 398 1.02 20.30 10.28
CA GLY A 398 1.14 20.35 11.75
C GLY A 398 1.16 18.96 12.42
N LYS A 399 1.24 17.87 11.65
CA LYS A 399 1.37 16.51 12.16
C LYS A 399 2.82 16.28 12.59
N VAL A 400 3.01 15.92 13.84
CA VAL A 400 4.27 15.34 14.32
C VAL A 400 4.45 14.04 13.52
N ILE A 401 5.58 13.90 12.86
CA ILE A 401 5.97 12.63 12.27
C ILE A 401 6.43 11.79 13.45
N GLU A 402 5.58 10.88 13.90
CA GLU A 402 6.01 9.88 14.88
C GLU A 402 7.21 9.14 14.29
N GLU A 403 8.28 9.01 15.09
CA GLU A 403 9.43 8.20 14.74
C GLU A 403 8.92 6.78 14.45
N THR A 404 9.01 6.37 13.21
CA THR A 404 8.70 5.01 12.80
C THR A 404 10.00 4.24 12.68
N THR A 405 9.89 2.94 12.82
CA THR A 405 10.99 1.97 12.71
C THR A 405 11.73 2.02 11.36
N THR A 406 11.12 2.61 10.33
CA THR A 406 11.80 3.00 9.10
C THR A 406 12.06 4.50 9.15
N LYS A 407 13.30 4.91 8.95
CA LYS A 407 13.74 6.31 8.99
C LYS A 407 12.88 7.24 8.12
N TYR A 408 12.38 6.72 6.99
CA TYR A 408 11.50 7.44 6.08
C TYR A 408 10.35 6.56 5.58
N ARG A 409 9.15 7.12 5.53
CA ARG A 409 7.96 6.47 4.97
C ARG A 409 7.84 6.72 3.48
N ILE A 410 7.43 5.69 2.75
CA ILE A 410 7.05 5.82 1.34
C ILE A 410 5.80 6.69 1.24
N GLY A 411 5.78 7.60 0.25
CA GLY A 411 4.63 8.44 -0.04
C GLY A 411 3.43 7.64 -0.55
N THR A 412 2.22 8.05 -0.17
CA THR A 412 1.00 7.55 -0.80
C THR A 412 0.83 8.25 -2.14
N LEU A 413 1.13 7.55 -3.25
CA LEU A 413 1.25 8.11 -4.59
C LEU A 413 0.00 7.93 -5.46
N TRP A 414 -1.12 7.57 -4.91
CA TRP A 414 -2.35 7.48 -5.69
C TRP A 414 -3.30 8.60 -5.30
N SER A 415 -3.30 9.68 -6.10
CA SER A 415 -4.28 10.74 -6.00
C SER A 415 -5.29 10.59 -7.15
N LYS A 416 -6.50 10.13 -6.84
CA LYS A 416 -7.58 9.99 -7.83
C LYS A 416 -8.01 11.34 -8.45
N ARG A 417 -7.65 12.48 -7.85
CA ARG A 417 -8.27 13.77 -8.18
C ARG A 417 -7.61 14.55 -9.32
N ASP A 418 -6.30 14.48 -9.48
CA ASP A 418 -5.62 15.37 -10.41
C ASP A 418 -4.95 14.65 -11.59
N ILE A 419 -4.61 13.37 -11.43
CA ILE A 419 -4.01 12.57 -12.50
C ILE A 419 -5.05 12.22 -13.59
N TYR A 420 -6.35 12.13 -13.26
CA TYR A 420 -7.37 11.86 -14.28
C TYR A 420 -7.36 12.91 -15.41
N LYS A 421 -6.91 14.15 -15.14
CA LYS A 421 -6.78 15.20 -16.16
C LYS A 421 -5.72 14.89 -17.23
N LEU A 422 -4.84 13.93 -16.95
CA LEU A 422 -3.82 13.44 -17.88
C LEU A 422 -4.33 12.26 -18.72
N LEU A 423 -5.52 11.73 -18.38
CA LEU A 423 -6.10 10.58 -19.05
C LEU A 423 -6.99 11.07 -20.20
N PRO A 424 -6.90 10.44 -21.38
CA PRO A 424 -7.77 10.77 -22.52
C PRO A 424 -9.20 10.28 -22.29
N ARG A 425 -10.12 10.83 -23.05
CA ARG A 425 -11.51 10.34 -23.12
C ARG A 425 -11.60 9.16 -24.07
N ILE A 426 -12.54 8.26 -23.75
CA ILE A 426 -12.85 7.09 -24.56
C ILE A 426 -13.60 7.51 -25.82
N GLU A 427 -13.16 7.05 -26.97
CA GLU A 427 -13.77 7.26 -28.28
C GLU A 427 -14.31 5.93 -28.84
N GLU A 428 -15.10 5.99 -29.91
CA GLU A 428 -15.71 4.82 -30.54
C GLU A 428 -14.66 3.82 -31.06
N GLU A 429 -13.54 4.33 -31.61
CA GLU A 429 -12.43 3.55 -32.12
C GLU A 429 -11.75 2.72 -31.03
N ASP A 430 -11.67 3.24 -29.82
CA ASP A 430 -11.07 2.55 -28.67
C ASP A 430 -11.90 1.32 -28.28
N LEU A 431 -13.22 1.46 -28.30
CA LEU A 431 -14.13 0.33 -28.03
C LEU A 431 -14.06 -0.73 -29.13
N LYS A 432 -13.96 -0.32 -30.39
CA LYS A 432 -13.79 -1.27 -31.50
C LYS A 432 -12.49 -2.05 -31.38
N GLU A 433 -11.39 -1.40 -30.95
CA GLU A 433 -10.13 -2.09 -30.69
C GLU A 433 -10.27 -3.12 -29.54
N LEU A 434 -10.95 -2.76 -28.45
CA LEU A 434 -11.21 -3.68 -27.34
C LEU A 434 -12.09 -4.86 -27.76
N GLU A 435 -13.12 -4.63 -28.59
CA GLU A 435 -14.00 -5.67 -29.18
C GLU A 435 -13.21 -6.62 -30.10
N GLN A 436 -12.19 -6.14 -30.78
CA GLN A 436 -11.30 -6.99 -31.59
C GLN A 436 -10.39 -7.86 -30.72
N ILE A 437 -9.87 -7.30 -29.60
CA ILE A 437 -8.96 -8.02 -28.68
C ILE A 437 -9.72 -9.10 -27.91
N ASP A 438 -10.93 -8.82 -27.45
CA ASP A 438 -11.79 -9.76 -26.73
C ASP A 438 -13.25 -9.64 -27.18
N PRO A 439 -13.62 -10.38 -28.25
CA PRO A 439 -14.96 -10.31 -28.84
C PRO A 439 -16.07 -10.88 -27.93
N HIS A 440 -15.71 -11.65 -26.93
CA HIS A 440 -16.68 -12.29 -26.03
C HIS A 440 -17.08 -11.42 -24.85
N ARG A 441 -16.42 -10.29 -24.65
CA ARG A 441 -16.70 -9.35 -23.57
C ARG A 441 -17.64 -8.23 -24.02
N ALA A 442 -18.67 -7.98 -23.25
CA ALA A 442 -19.67 -6.95 -23.56
C ALA A 442 -19.17 -5.55 -23.12
N TRP A 443 -18.12 -5.06 -23.76
CA TRP A 443 -17.44 -3.81 -23.42
C TRP A 443 -18.37 -2.61 -23.26
N ARG A 444 -19.34 -2.45 -24.17
CA ARG A 444 -20.27 -1.31 -24.18
C ARG A 444 -21.25 -1.31 -23.01
N ASN A 445 -21.40 -2.44 -22.30
CA ASN A 445 -22.31 -2.56 -21.16
C ASN A 445 -21.59 -2.29 -19.83
N GLU A 446 -20.27 -2.13 -19.84
CA GLU A 446 -19.50 -1.89 -18.63
C GLU A 446 -19.42 -0.39 -18.36
N GLU A 447 -19.69 0.02 -17.10
CA GLU A 447 -19.66 1.42 -16.67
C GLU A 447 -18.28 2.07 -16.86
N ASP A 448 -17.20 1.29 -16.74
CA ASP A 448 -15.82 1.75 -16.89
C ASP A 448 -15.44 2.17 -18.33
N PHE A 449 -16.27 1.83 -19.36
CA PHE A 449 -15.93 1.99 -20.79
C PHE A 449 -16.98 2.77 -21.58
N GLN A 450 -17.52 3.84 -21.00
CA GLN A 450 -18.48 4.69 -21.67
C GLN A 450 -17.80 5.74 -22.56
N ILE A 451 -18.29 5.91 -23.81
CA ILE A 451 -17.79 6.93 -24.75
C ILE A 451 -17.93 8.32 -24.14
N GLY A 452 -16.88 9.13 -24.26
CA GLY A 452 -16.83 10.49 -23.74
C GLY A 452 -16.37 10.59 -22.28
N GLU A 453 -16.35 9.49 -21.53
CA GLU A 453 -15.78 9.44 -20.18
C GLU A 453 -14.24 9.32 -20.21
N TYR A 454 -13.58 9.76 -19.14
CA TYR A 454 -12.14 9.60 -19.03
C TYR A 454 -11.77 8.13 -18.84
N TRP A 455 -10.67 7.69 -19.48
CA TRP A 455 -10.16 6.34 -19.29
C TRP A 455 -9.89 6.05 -17.81
N HIS A 456 -10.46 4.97 -17.30
CA HIS A 456 -10.30 4.56 -15.91
C HIS A 456 -9.01 3.74 -15.72
N LEU A 457 -7.87 4.46 -15.61
CA LEU A 457 -6.56 3.83 -15.51
C LEU A 457 -6.40 3.03 -14.20
N LYS A 458 -6.11 1.73 -14.36
CA LYS A 458 -5.73 0.81 -13.29
C LYS A 458 -4.25 0.43 -13.48
N SER A 459 -3.47 0.36 -12.40
CA SER A 459 -2.02 0.09 -12.48
C SER A 459 -1.68 -1.20 -13.27
N HIS A 460 -2.48 -2.24 -13.14
CA HIS A 460 -2.31 -3.49 -13.89
C HIS A 460 -2.44 -3.35 -15.41
N GLN A 461 -3.16 -2.33 -15.90
CA GLN A 461 -3.35 -2.11 -17.33
C GLN A 461 -2.04 -1.70 -18.03
N LEU A 462 -1.23 -0.83 -17.40
CA LEU A 462 0.07 -0.42 -17.96
C LEU A 462 0.98 -1.62 -18.25
N ARG A 463 1.06 -2.56 -17.29
CA ARG A 463 1.84 -3.77 -17.46
C ARG A 463 1.28 -4.70 -18.54
N ARG A 464 -0.04 -4.85 -18.61
CA ARG A 464 -0.70 -5.69 -19.63
C ARG A 464 -0.49 -5.10 -21.02
N SER A 465 -0.65 -3.78 -21.18
CA SER A 465 -0.48 -3.10 -22.44
C SER A 465 0.97 -3.15 -22.94
N LEU A 466 1.95 -2.97 -22.06
CA LEU A 466 3.37 -3.14 -22.42
C LEU A 466 3.69 -4.55 -22.94
N ALA A 467 2.95 -5.57 -22.51
CA ALA A 467 3.15 -6.94 -22.96
C ALA A 467 2.43 -7.24 -24.29
N LEU A 468 1.49 -6.39 -24.72
CA LEU A 468 0.73 -6.54 -25.95
C LEU A 468 1.33 -5.73 -27.10
N TYR A 469 1.92 -4.57 -26.81
CA TYR A 469 2.52 -3.64 -27.77
C TYR A 469 4.04 -3.63 -27.65
#